data_a219706d0e91f044d97e9a10dbddc345
#
_entry.id   a219706d0e91f044d97e9a10dbddc345
#
_cell.length_a   1.000
_cell.length_b   1.000
_cell.length_c   1.000
_cell.angle_alpha   90.00
_cell.angle_beta   90.00
_cell.angle_gamma   90.00
#
_symmetry.space_group_name_H-M   'P 1'
#
loop_
_entity.id
_entity.type
_entity.pdbx_description
1 polymer ?
#
loop_
_entity_poly.entity_id
_entity_poly.type
_entity_poly.pdbx_seq_one_letter_code
_entity_poly.pdbx_strand_id
1 'polypeptide(L)'
;MASDKSSTQQRRFRSRDWFDDPKHLDMVALYLERFMNYGLTANELLSGKPIIGIAQTGGDLTPCNRVHLETVKRVREGIRDAGGVPMEFPLHPIFENCRRPTAALDRNLAYLGLVEILHGYPIDAVVLTTGCDKTTPAQIMAASTVDIPAIVLSGGPMLDGWHDGELVGSGTVIWRSRRKLAAGQINEQQFLDAAAASAPSLGHCNTMGTASTMNAVAEVLGLSLPGCAAIPAPYRERGQISYETGRRIVELAYEDLRPSKVLTRESFLNAITAIAAIGGSTNAQPHLVAMARHLAHEAYLLQSAVRFDDGDRARKERNRDGPSLHVAVARG
;
A
#
# COMPACT_ATOMS: atom_id res chain seq x y z
N MET A 1 5.15 12.72 50.22
CA MET A 1 4.42 11.99 49.17
C MET A 1 5.39 11.79 48.03
N ALA A 2 5.98 10.62 47.92
CA ALA A 2 6.87 10.23 46.87
C ALA A 2 6.01 9.83 45.66
N SER A 3 6.15 10.55 44.54
CA SER A 3 5.51 10.20 43.26
C SER A 3 6.17 8.93 42.72
N ASP A 4 5.40 7.88 42.69
CA ASP A 4 5.72 6.60 42.05
C ASP A 4 5.89 6.88 40.53
N LYS A 5 7.16 7.02 40.10
CA LYS A 5 7.50 7.00 38.69
C LYS A 5 7.50 5.53 38.28
N SER A 6 6.34 5.04 37.83
CA SER A 6 6.28 3.76 37.13
C SER A 6 7.28 3.84 35.96
N SER A 7 8.37 3.11 36.07
CA SER A 7 9.32 2.89 34.99
C SER A 7 8.57 2.14 33.89
N THR A 8 8.05 2.87 32.93
CA THR A 8 7.61 2.29 31.65
C THR A 8 8.86 1.64 31.06
N GLN A 9 8.93 0.33 31.11
CA GLN A 9 10.04 -0.44 30.56
C GLN A 9 10.09 -0.11 29.06
N GLN A 10 11.07 0.69 28.66
CA GLN A 10 11.21 1.15 27.29
C GLN A 10 11.39 -0.08 26.41
N ARG A 11 10.49 -0.28 25.45
CA ARG A 11 10.52 -1.42 24.54
C ARG A 11 11.88 -1.52 23.85
N ARG A 12 12.50 -2.69 23.86
CA ARG A 12 13.70 -2.97 23.07
C ARG A 12 13.30 -3.10 21.58
N PHE A 13 13.86 -2.26 20.73
CA PHE A 13 13.71 -2.33 19.28
C PHE A 13 14.43 -3.56 18.72
N ARG A 14 13.92 -4.14 17.61
CA ARG A 14 14.52 -5.27 16.90
C ARG A 14 15.92 -4.94 16.38
N SER A 15 16.12 -3.71 15.91
CA SER A 15 17.40 -3.21 15.40
C SER A 15 18.53 -3.27 16.42
N ARG A 16 18.22 -3.41 17.70
CA ARG A 16 19.24 -3.61 18.75
C ARG A 16 19.96 -4.94 18.63
N ASP A 17 19.40 -5.92 17.92
CA ASP A 17 20.08 -7.18 17.62
C ASP A 17 21.30 -6.97 16.69
N TRP A 18 21.31 -5.87 15.92
CA TRP A 18 22.46 -5.47 15.11
C TRP A 18 23.44 -4.54 15.84
N PHE A 19 22.92 -3.59 16.62
CA PHE A 19 23.69 -2.45 17.09
C PHE A 19 23.80 -2.35 18.62
N ASP A 20 23.32 -3.36 19.34
CA ASP A 20 23.36 -3.41 20.82
C ASP A 20 23.28 -4.85 21.29
N ASP A 21 24.20 -5.69 20.84
CA ASP A 21 24.37 -7.07 21.31
C ASP A 21 25.75 -7.23 21.99
N PRO A 22 25.80 -7.08 23.33
CA PRO A 22 27.05 -7.16 24.06
C PRO A 22 27.69 -8.56 24.06
N LYS A 23 26.93 -9.60 23.68
CA LYS A 23 27.43 -10.99 23.61
C LYS A 23 28.16 -11.27 22.29
N HIS A 24 27.86 -10.50 21.24
CA HIS A 24 28.41 -10.69 19.89
C HIS A 24 28.92 -9.35 19.36
N LEU A 25 29.87 -8.75 20.08
CA LEU A 25 30.42 -7.43 19.74
C LEU A 25 31.15 -7.41 18.39
N ASP A 26 31.71 -8.55 17.98
CA ASP A 26 32.28 -8.77 16.65
C ASP A 26 31.25 -8.60 15.52
N MET A 27 30.02 -9.12 15.72
CA MET A 27 28.92 -8.94 14.79
C MET A 27 28.42 -7.49 14.77
N VAL A 28 28.33 -6.84 15.94
CA VAL A 28 27.99 -5.41 16.00
C VAL A 28 28.99 -4.57 15.22
N ALA A 29 30.31 -4.85 15.37
CA ALA A 29 31.35 -4.18 14.63
C ALA A 29 31.24 -4.40 13.11
N LEU A 30 30.92 -5.63 12.69
CA LEU A 30 30.70 -5.98 11.29
C LEU A 30 29.50 -5.19 10.70
N TYR A 31 28.37 -5.13 11.41
CA TYR A 31 27.21 -4.37 10.97
C TYR A 31 27.50 -2.86 10.90
N LEU A 32 28.18 -2.30 11.89
CA LEU A 32 28.63 -0.91 11.85
C LEU A 32 29.48 -0.62 10.61
N GLU A 33 30.51 -1.43 10.35
CA GLU A 33 31.36 -1.30 9.17
C GLU A 33 30.51 -1.25 7.89
N ARG A 34 29.54 -2.17 7.75
CA ARG A 34 28.72 -2.27 6.53
C ARG A 34 27.75 -1.11 6.35
N PHE A 35 27.09 -0.67 7.40
CA PHE A 35 26.08 0.41 7.30
C PHE A 35 26.70 1.81 7.32
N MET A 36 27.92 1.97 7.79
CA MET A 36 28.62 3.25 7.72
C MET A 36 29.17 3.56 6.31
N ASN A 37 29.31 2.56 5.44
CA ASN A 37 29.98 2.74 4.14
C ASN A 37 29.22 3.68 3.17
N TYR A 38 27.92 3.95 3.40
CA TYR A 38 27.12 4.89 2.62
C TYR A 38 26.73 6.16 3.39
N GLY A 39 27.47 6.47 4.46
CA GLY A 39 27.38 7.75 5.15
C GLY A 39 26.56 7.80 6.43
N LEU A 40 26.03 6.68 6.94
CA LEU A 40 25.50 6.64 8.30
C LEU A 40 26.67 6.71 9.30
N THR A 41 26.47 7.41 10.40
CA THR A 41 27.48 7.52 11.45
C THR A 41 27.28 6.44 12.50
N ALA A 42 28.35 6.05 13.19
CA ALA A 42 28.26 5.15 14.33
C ALA A 42 27.28 5.67 15.39
N ASN A 43 27.28 6.98 15.63
CA ASN A 43 26.37 7.60 16.58
C ASN A 43 24.89 7.44 16.19
N GLU A 44 24.55 7.52 14.90
CA GLU A 44 23.16 7.25 14.45
C GLU A 44 22.78 5.80 14.71
N LEU A 45 23.64 4.84 14.38
CA LEU A 45 23.34 3.41 14.47
C LEU A 45 23.30 2.92 15.93
N LEU A 46 24.20 3.45 16.79
CA LEU A 46 24.25 3.09 18.21
C LEU A 46 23.29 3.90 19.10
N SER A 47 22.62 4.91 18.55
CA SER A 47 21.78 5.87 19.31
C SER A 47 20.58 5.26 20.03
N GLY A 48 20.18 4.03 19.72
CA GLY A 48 18.93 3.46 20.23
C GLY A 48 17.66 3.94 19.52
N LYS A 49 17.79 4.79 18.50
CA LYS A 49 16.67 5.24 17.66
C LYS A 49 16.10 4.08 16.83
N PRO A 50 14.79 4.08 16.54
CA PRO A 50 14.21 3.04 15.70
C PRO A 50 14.74 3.14 14.26
N ILE A 51 15.02 1.98 13.68
CA ILE A 51 15.35 1.84 12.26
C ILE A 51 14.06 1.58 11.49
N ILE A 52 13.74 2.51 10.59
CA ILE A 52 12.52 2.48 9.80
C ILE A 52 12.84 2.03 8.37
N GLY A 53 12.31 0.87 8.00
CA GLY A 53 12.38 0.41 6.62
C GLY A 53 11.47 1.22 5.70
N ILE A 54 11.90 1.47 4.47
CA ILE A 54 11.08 2.05 3.41
C ILE A 54 11.04 1.05 2.27
N ALA A 55 9.92 0.37 2.14
CA ALA A 55 9.67 -0.62 1.11
C ALA A 55 9.36 0.08 -0.23
N GLN A 56 10.38 0.27 -1.07
CA GLN A 56 10.31 1.09 -2.28
C GLN A 56 9.79 0.28 -3.48
N THR A 57 8.63 0.68 -4.01
CA THR A 57 8.05 0.09 -5.23
C THR A 57 8.23 0.95 -6.48
N GLY A 58 8.74 2.17 -6.34
CA GLY A 58 8.96 3.08 -7.47
C GLY A 58 10.07 2.56 -8.39
N GLY A 59 9.84 2.71 -9.70
CA GLY A 59 10.80 2.33 -10.73
C GLY A 59 10.22 2.49 -12.12
N ASP A 60 11.06 2.40 -13.14
CA ASP A 60 10.65 2.58 -14.54
C ASP A 60 9.76 1.45 -15.03
N LEU A 61 9.90 0.25 -14.47
CA LEU A 61 9.03 -0.89 -14.78
C LEU A 61 7.69 -0.87 -14.03
N THR A 62 7.50 0.11 -13.14
CA THR A 62 6.27 0.27 -12.36
C THR A 62 5.76 1.72 -12.46
N PRO A 63 5.35 2.21 -13.64
CA PRO A 63 4.99 3.61 -13.85
C PRO A 63 3.90 4.12 -12.89
N CYS A 64 2.97 3.27 -12.48
CA CYS A 64 1.96 3.62 -11.47
C CYS A 64 2.54 3.98 -10.09
N ASN A 65 3.74 3.50 -9.78
CA ASN A 65 4.43 3.71 -8.52
C ASN A 65 5.64 4.64 -8.66
N ARG A 66 5.95 5.10 -9.89
CA ARG A 66 7.15 5.89 -10.16
C ARG A 66 7.27 7.17 -9.32
N VAL A 67 6.14 7.75 -8.92
CA VAL A 67 6.12 8.92 -8.02
C VAL A 67 6.90 8.70 -6.73
N HIS A 68 7.03 7.45 -6.27
CA HIS A 68 7.74 7.13 -5.03
C HIS A 68 9.25 7.37 -5.10
N LEU A 69 9.84 7.46 -6.30
CA LEU A 69 11.24 7.90 -6.44
C LEU A 69 11.47 9.32 -5.87
N GLU A 70 10.42 10.14 -5.85
CA GLU A 70 10.45 11.49 -5.28
C GLU A 70 9.85 11.54 -3.87
N THR A 71 8.69 10.91 -3.63
CA THR A 71 8.00 10.99 -2.35
C THR A 71 8.79 10.37 -1.20
N VAL A 72 9.58 9.33 -1.48
CA VAL A 72 10.45 8.68 -0.48
C VAL A 72 11.49 9.64 0.11
N LYS A 73 11.96 10.63 -0.64
CA LYS A 73 12.86 11.68 -0.13
C LYS A 73 12.21 12.42 1.03
N ARG A 74 10.93 12.78 0.88
CA ARG A 74 10.15 13.45 1.93
C ARG A 74 9.86 12.53 3.11
N VAL A 75 9.58 11.24 2.86
CA VAL A 75 9.44 10.23 3.93
C VAL A 75 10.72 10.15 4.77
N ARG A 76 11.89 10.10 4.15
CA ARG A 76 13.19 10.06 4.83
C ARG A 76 13.42 11.29 5.73
N GLU A 77 13.05 12.47 5.25
CA GLU A 77 13.11 13.70 6.05
C GLU A 77 12.19 13.58 7.28
N GLY A 78 10.92 13.21 7.11
CA GLY A 78 9.98 13.03 8.19
C GLY A 78 10.45 12.01 9.24
N ILE A 79 11.04 10.89 8.81
CA ILE A 79 11.62 9.89 9.72
C ILE A 79 12.77 10.49 10.53
N ARG A 80 13.69 11.22 9.88
CA ARG A 80 14.84 11.85 10.56
C ARG A 80 14.40 12.91 11.57
N ASP A 81 13.46 13.76 11.19
CA ASP A 81 12.95 14.82 12.05
C ASP A 81 12.19 14.29 13.27
N ALA A 82 11.54 13.12 13.12
CA ALA A 82 10.91 12.40 14.24
C ALA A 82 11.89 11.56 15.08
N GLY A 83 13.17 11.55 14.72
CA GLY A 83 14.21 10.85 15.48
C GLY A 83 14.42 9.39 15.12
N GLY A 84 13.96 8.95 13.95
CA GLY A 84 14.23 7.60 13.39
C GLY A 84 15.42 7.57 12.43
N VAL A 85 15.87 6.39 12.07
CA VAL A 85 16.90 6.15 11.05
C VAL A 85 16.26 5.47 9.83
N PRO A 86 16.14 6.17 8.66
CA PRO A 86 15.51 5.60 7.48
C PRO A 86 16.44 4.68 6.71
N MET A 87 15.97 3.47 6.40
CA MET A 87 16.65 2.51 5.51
C MET A 87 15.70 2.10 4.37
N GLU A 88 16.03 2.54 3.15
CA GLU A 88 15.25 2.23 1.95
C GLU A 88 15.77 0.95 1.29
N PHE A 89 14.85 0.12 0.80
CA PHE A 89 15.16 -1.09 0.05
C PHE A 89 14.17 -1.30 -1.09
N PRO A 90 14.63 -1.86 -2.24
CA PRO A 90 13.77 -2.08 -3.39
C PRO A 90 12.84 -3.28 -3.18
N LEU A 91 11.65 -3.19 -3.75
CA LEU A 91 10.71 -4.29 -3.83
C LEU A 91 10.54 -4.79 -5.26
N HIS A 92 9.96 -5.99 -5.38
CA HIS A 92 9.63 -6.60 -6.65
C HIS A 92 8.74 -5.69 -7.50
N PRO A 93 9.15 -5.34 -8.75
CA PRO A 93 8.38 -4.45 -9.60
C PRO A 93 7.14 -5.15 -10.14
N ILE A 94 5.97 -4.79 -9.63
CA ILE A 94 4.68 -5.30 -10.10
C ILE A 94 3.91 -4.20 -10.82
N PHE A 95 3.55 -4.46 -12.08
CA PHE A 95 2.71 -3.61 -12.87
C PHE A 95 1.70 -4.46 -13.65
N GLU A 96 0.41 -4.32 -13.35
CA GLU A 96 -0.63 -5.23 -13.84
C GLU A 96 -0.76 -5.26 -15.35
N ASN A 97 -0.80 -4.10 -15.99
CA ASN A 97 -1.19 -4.01 -17.40
C ASN A 97 -0.11 -4.44 -18.38
N CYS A 98 1.16 -4.43 -17.97
CA CYS A 98 2.30 -4.64 -18.87
C CYS A 98 3.05 -5.93 -18.57
N ARG A 99 2.58 -6.72 -17.61
CA ARG A 99 3.24 -7.94 -17.18
C ARG A 99 2.37 -9.17 -17.38
N ARG A 100 2.99 -10.27 -17.81
CA ARG A 100 2.35 -11.59 -17.99
C ARG A 100 3.17 -12.66 -17.29
N PRO A 101 2.53 -13.74 -16.79
CA PRO A 101 1.10 -13.94 -16.59
C PRO A 101 0.50 -13.02 -15.54
N THR A 102 -0.76 -13.22 -15.18
CA THR A 102 -1.54 -12.29 -14.38
C THR A 102 -1.05 -12.10 -12.95
N ALA A 103 -1.42 -10.99 -12.46
CA ALA A 103 -1.09 -10.31 -11.24
C ALA A 103 -1.39 -11.03 -9.91
N ALA A 104 -2.22 -12.06 -9.84
CA ALA A 104 -2.47 -12.79 -8.59
C ALA A 104 -1.24 -13.58 -8.12
N LEU A 105 -0.53 -14.24 -9.04
CA LEU A 105 0.74 -14.91 -8.75
C LEU A 105 1.80 -13.87 -8.39
N ASP A 106 1.90 -12.79 -9.17
CA ASP A 106 2.86 -11.71 -8.95
C ASP A 106 2.64 -11.04 -7.59
N ARG A 107 1.38 -10.81 -7.17
CA ARG A 107 1.07 -10.33 -5.83
C ARG A 107 1.67 -11.25 -4.76
N ASN A 108 1.53 -12.56 -4.91
CA ASN A 108 2.03 -13.52 -3.93
C ASN A 108 3.57 -13.61 -3.94
N LEU A 109 4.22 -13.46 -5.08
CA LEU A 109 5.69 -13.39 -5.16
C LEU A 109 6.22 -12.13 -4.49
N ALA A 110 5.59 -10.98 -4.71
CA ALA A 110 5.97 -9.73 -4.05
C ALA A 110 5.73 -9.77 -2.53
N TYR A 111 4.62 -10.38 -2.11
CA TYR A 111 4.33 -10.63 -0.71
C TYR A 111 5.43 -11.46 -0.06
N LEU A 112 5.80 -12.61 -0.65
CA LEU A 112 6.82 -13.50 -0.12
C LEU A 112 8.19 -12.82 -0.04
N GLY A 113 8.59 -12.07 -1.07
CA GLY A 113 9.84 -11.32 -1.07
C GLY A 113 9.91 -10.27 0.03
N LEU A 114 8.80 -9.58 0.31
CA LEU A 114 8.76 -8.62 1.40
C LEU A 114 8.75 -9.30 2.78
N VAL A 115 8.06 -10.42 2.93
CA VAL A 115 8.10 -11.22 4.17
C VAL A 115 9.52 -11.63 4.50
N GLU A 116 10.27 -12.13 3.52
CA GLU A 116 11.67 -12.51 3.68
C GLU A 116 12.54 -11.34 4.17
N ILE A 117 12.37 -10.17 3.57
CA ILE A 117 13.09 -8.96 4.01
C ILE A 117 12.72 -8.59 5.44
N LEU A 118 11.42 -8.52 5.77
CA LEU A 118 10.96 -8.10 7.09
C LEU A 118 11.31 -9.09 8.20
N HIS A 119 11.48 -10.37 7.88
CA HIS A 119 12.00 -11.38 8.83
C HIS A 119 13.51 -11.33 8.95
N GLY A 120 14.21 -11.29 7.82
CA GLY A 120 15.68 -11.38 7.78
C GLY A 120 16.39 -10.15 8.31
N TYR A 121 15.77 -8.97 8.20
CA TYR A 121 16.36 -7.72 8.68
C TYR A 121 15.61 -7.19 9.91
N PRO A 122 16.29 -6.91 11.04
CA PRO A 122 15.65 -6.49 12.29
C PRO A 122 15.26 -5.00 12.27
N ILE A 123 14.53 -4.55 11.24
CA ILE A 123 13.93 -3.22 11.20
C ILE A 123 12.76 -3.14 12.17
N ASP A 124 12.50 -1.96 12.72
CA ASP A 124 11.56 -1.74 13.83
C ASP A 124 10.15 -1.41 13.37
N ALA A 125 10.04 -0.79 12.21
CA ALA A 125 8.79 -0.44 11.54
C ALA A 125 9.02 -0.23 10.03
N VAL A 126 7.96 -0.19 9.23
CA VAL A 126 8.07 -0.08 7.77
C VAL A 126 7.06 0.87 7.16
N VAL A 127 7.52 1.73 6.24
CA VAL A 127 6.67 2.47 5.31
C VAL A 127 6.49 1.64 4.05
N LEU A 128 5.25 1.39 3.68
CA LEU A 128 4.85 0.60 2.53
C LEU A 128 4.45 1.55 1.39
N THR A 129 5.30 1.72 0.38
CA THR A 129 4.95 2.58 -0.77
C THR A 129 4.07 1.82 -1.74
N THR A 130 2.88 2.32 -2.04
CA THR A 130 1.86 1.64 -2.84
C THR A 130 1.30 2.52 -3.94
N GLY A 131 0.63 1.93 -4.91
CA GLY A 131 -0.02 2.65 -6.00
C GLY A 131 -0.77 1.71 -6.92
N CYS A 132 -0.07 0.82 -7.61
CA CYS A 132 -0.68 -0.19 -8.48
C CYS A 132 -1.51 -1.20 -7.66
N ASP A 133 -2.52 -1.75 -8.30
CA ASP A 133 -3.55 -2.59 -7.68
C ASP A 133 -3.05 -3.82 -6.90
N LYS A 134 -1.91 -4.39 -7.25
CA LYS A 134 -1.34 -5.56 -6.56
C LYS A 134 -0.28 -5.19 -5.53
N THR A 135 0.32 -4.01 -5.61
CA THR A 135 1.34 -3.59 -4.63
C THR A 135 0.74 -3.35 -3.26
N THR A 136 -0.45 -2.73 -3.18
CA THR A 136 -1.13 -2.45 -1.92
C THR A 136 -1.46 -3.72 -1.14
N PRO A 137 -2.20 -4.71 -1.68
CA PRO A 137 -2.51 -5.92 -0.94
C PRO A 137 -1.26 -6.77 -0.63
N ALA A 138 -0.28 -6.85 -1.53
CA ALA A 138 0.94 -7.61 -1.31
C ALA A 138 1.72 -7.12 -0.08
N GLN A 139 1.87 -5.81 0.04
CA GLN A 139 2.62 -5.22 1.13
C GLN A 139 1.85 -5.29 2.47
N ILE A 140 0.53 -5.07 2.46
CA ILE A 140 -0.30 -5.24 3.66
C ILE A 140 -0.26 -6.69 4.15
N MET A 141 -0.36 -7.67 3.25
CA MET A 141 -0.21 -9.10 3.58
C MET A 141 1.14 -9.37 4.27
N ALA A 142 2.23 -8.82 3.74
CA ALA A 142 3.57 -9.03 4.30
C ALA A 142 3.73 -8.40 5.68
N ALA A 143 3.30 -7.15 5.85
CA ALA A 143 3.32 -6.48 7.13
C ALA A 143 2.47 -7.20 8.19
N SER A 144 1.30 -7.74 7.77
CA SER A 144 0.42 -8.54 8.65
C SER A 144 1.04 -9.87 9.04
N THR A 145 1.79 -10.53 8.13
CA THR A 145 2.46 -11.80 8.41
C THR A 145 3.58 -11.64 9.43
N VAL A 146 4.40 -10.60 9.28
CA VAL A 146 5.54 -10.36 10.18
C VAL A 146 5.12 -9.61 11.44
N ASP A 147 4.01 -8.92 11.38
CA ASP A 147 3.38 -8.17 12.46
C ASP A 147 4.32 -7.14 13.11
N ILE A 148 4.89 -6.28 12.29
CA ILE A 148 5.65 -5.10 12.74
C ILE A 148 4.86 -3.83 12.45
N PRO A 149 5.08 -2.73 13.20
CA PRO A 149 4.44 -1.44 12.92
C PRO A 149 4.63 -1.04 11.46
N ALA A 150 3.54 -0.72 10.78
CA ALA A 150 3.54 -0.43 9.36
C ALA A 150 2.57 0.70 9.00
N ILE A 151 2.92 1.50 8.00
CA ILE A 151 2.06 2.54 7.44
C ILE A 151 2.14 2.50 5.92
N VAL A 152 0.98 2.65 5.26
CA VAL A 152 0.88 2.69 3.80
C VAL A 152 0.97 4.13 3.32
N LEU A 153 1.84 4.37 2.34
CA LEU A 153 1.91 5.60 1.57
C LEU A 153 1.45 5.34 0.14
N SER A 154 0.24 5.76 -0.20
CA SER A 154 -0.24 5.75 -1.58
C SER A 154 0.54 6.73 -2.45
N GLY A 155 0.86 6.35 -3.68
CA GLY A 155 1.42 7.27 -4.68
C GLY A 155 0.42 8.31 -5.18
N GLY A 156 -0.86 8.06 -4.99
CA GLY A 156 -1.96 8.89 -5.47
C GLY A 156 -2.32 8.66 -6.94
N PRO A 157 -3.55 9.00 -7.33
CA PRO A 157 -3.99 8.90 -8.71
C PRO A 157 -3.29 9.92 -9.60
N MET A 158 -3.15 9.60 -10.89
CA MET A 158 -2.83 10.62 -11.90
C MET A 158 -3.99 11.60 -12.05
N LEU A 159 -3.72 12.75 -12.67
CA LEU A 159 -4.77 13.71 -13.05
C LEU A 159 -5.66 13.13 -14.14
N ASP A 160 -6.87 13.65 -14.25
CA ASP A 160 -7.73 13.36 -15.39
C ASP A 160 -7.15 13.98 -16.66
N GLY A 161 -7.25 13.24 -17.76
CA GLY A 161 -6.90 13.71 -19.09
C GLY A 161 -8.04 14.48 -19.73
N TRP A 162 -7.75 15.07 -20.88
CA TRP A 162 -8.72 15.79 -21.70
C TRP A 162 -8.55 15.39 -23.16
N HIS A 163 -9.61 14.93 -23.81
CA HIS A 163 -9.60 14.52 -25.21
C HIS A 163 -10.95 14.77 -25.86
N ASP A 164 -10.97 15.42 -27.03
CA ASP A 164 -12.18 15.76 -27.81
C ASP A 164 -13.26 16.48 -26.99
N GLY A 165 -12.88 17.40 -26.11
CA GLY A 165 -13.81 18.17 -25.29
C GLY A 165 -14.37 17.41 -24.07
N GLU A 166 -13.86 16.21 -23.75
CA GLU A 166 -14.30 15.39 -22.63
C GLU A 166 -13.16 15.08 -21.66
N LEU A 167 -13.49 14.95 -20.37
CA LEU A 167 -12.59 14.35 -19.38
C LEU A 167 -12.42 12.85 -19.66
N VAL A 168 -11.17 12.39 -19.65
CA VAL A 168 -10.82 10.99 -19.93
C VAL A 168 -9.93 10.43 -18.82
N GLY A 169 -10.29 9.26 -18.34
CA GLY A 169 -9.52 8.53 -17.34
C GLY A 169 -8.81 7.32 -17.94
N SER A 170 -7.73 6.90 -17.28
CA SER A 170 -6.93 5.74 -17.68
C SER A 170 -7.77 4.47 -17.80
N GLY A 171 -7.59 3.71 -18.85
CA GLY A 171 -8.34 2.49 -19.16
C GLY A 171 -9.68 2.75 -19.82
N THR A 172 -10.53 3.61 -19.28
CA THR A 172 -11.89 3.85 -19.80
C THR A 172 -11.88 4.34 -21.24
N VAL A 173 -11.04 5.34 -21.56
CA VAL A 173 -10.91 5.87 -22.91
C VAL A 173 -10.37 4.83 -23.89
N ILE A 174 -9.44 3.99 -23.46
CA ILE A 174 -8.85 2.95 -24.30
C ILE A 174 -9.93 1.94 -24.72
N TRP A 175 -10.75 1.45 -23.78
CA TRP A 175 -11.82 0.50 -24.10
C TRP A 175 -12.90 1.10 -24.98
N ARG A 176 -13.27 2.37 -24.76
CA ARG A 176 -14.22 3.11 -25.60
C ARG A 176 -13.66 3.32 -27.01
N SER A 177 -12.43 3.80 -27.12
CA SER A 177 -11.77 4.08 -28.40
C SER A 177 -11.47 2.81 -29.19
N ARG A 178 -11.13 1.68 -28.52
CA ARG A 178 -10.97 0.38 -29.18
C ARG A 178 -12.23 -0.08 -29.93
N ARG A 179 -13.40 0.18 -29.35
CA ARG A 179 -14.68 -0.12 -30.02
C ARG A 179 -14.89 0.76 -31.26
N LYS A 180 -14.54 2.05 -31.17
CA LYS A 180 -14.61 2.98 -32.30
C LYS A 180 -13.63 2.57 -33.43
N LEU A 181 -12.41 2.17 -33.06
CA LEU A 181 -11.42 1.67 -34.02
C LEU A 181 -11.90 0.42 -34.73
N ALA A 182 -12.42 -0.56 -33.98
CA ALA A 182 -12.96 -1.80 -34.55
C ALA A 182 -14.18 -1.56 -35.48
N ALA A 183 -14.94 -0.49 -35.25
CA ALA A 183 -16.05 -0.06 -36.09
C ALA A 183 -15.63 0.85 -37.26
N GLY A 184 -14.34 1.11 -37.45
CA GLY A 184 -13.83 2.01 -38.52
C GLY A 184 -14.21 3.48 -38.34
N GLN A 185 -14.63 3.90 -37.14
CA GLN A 185 -15.03 5.27 -36.83
C GLN A 185 -13.85 6.19 -36.52
N ILE A 186 -12.71 5.63 -36.13
CA ILE A 186 -11.44 6.32 -35.91
C ILE A 186 -10.32 5.47 -36.52
N ASN A 187 -9.19 6.12 -36.85
CA ASN A 187 -7.97 5.43 -37.29
C ASN A 187 -7.03 5.10 -36.10
N GLU A 188 -5.93 4.40 -36.38
CA GLU A 188 -4.95 3.98 -35.38
C GLU A 188 -4.30 5.19 -34.67
N GLN A 189 -3.98 6.26 -35.39
CA GLN A 189 -3.38 7.46 -34.80
C GLN A 189 -4.34 8.12 -33.82
N GLN A 190 -5.60 8.30 -34.17
CA GLN A 190 -6.63 8.84 -33.29
C GLN A 190 -6.85 7.96 -32.05
N PHE A 191 -6.73 6.64 -32.20
CA PHE A 191 -6.77 5.72 -31.05
C PHE A 191 -5.59 5.91 -30.10
N LEU A 192 -4.37 6.05 -30.63
CA LEU A 192 -3.16 6.27 -29.83
C LEU A 192 -3.17 7.65 -29.16
N ASP A 193 -3.65 8.69 -29.86
CA ASP A 193 -3.79 10.03 -29.31
C ASP A 193 -4.77 10.06 -28.11
N ALA A 194 -5.89 9.36 -28.23
CA ALA A 194 -6.85 9.21 -27.14
C ALA A 194 -6.24 8.47 -25.93
N ALA A 195 -5.43 7.43 -26.19
CA ALA A 195 -4.72 6.70 -25.14
C ALA A 195 -3.68 7.59 -24.44
N ALA A 196 -2.87 8.33 -25.19
CA ALA A 196 -1.87 9.26 -24.66
C ALA A 196 -2.53 10.37 -23.81
N ALA A 197 -3.64 10.94 -24.27
CA ALA A 197 -4.36 11.97 -23.54
C ALA A 197 -4.93 11.52 -22.20
N SER A 198 -5.11 10.20 -21.97
CA SER A 198 -5.67 9.65 -20.72
C SER A 198 -4.66 9.52 -19.58
N ALA A 199 -3.39 9.81 -19.81
CA ALA A 199 -2.32 9.68 -18.82
C ALA A 199 -1.46 10.96 -18.75
N PRO A 200 -2.03 12.09 -18.28
CA PRO A 200 -1.36 13.39 -18.35
C PRO A 200 -0.32 13.63 -17.26
N SER A 201 -0.19 12.76 -16.27
CA SER A 201 0.71 12.94 -15.13
C SER A 201 1.22 11.64 -14.55
N LEU A 202 2.16 11.73 -13.61
CA LEU A 202 2.53 10.64 -12.72
C LEU A 202 1.31 10.21 -11.88
N GLY A 203 1.35 8.98 -11.37
CA GLY A 203 0.35 8.42 -10.47
C GLY A 203 -0.17 7.07 -10.94
N HIS A 204 -0.96 6.42 -10.10
CA HIS A 204 -1.68 5.21 -10.49
C HIS A 204 -2.94 5.58 -11.31
N CYS A 205 -3.65 4.56 -11.83
CA CYS A 205 -4.89 4.79 -12.58
C CYS A 205 -5.86 5.67 -11.79
N ASN A 206 -6.41 6.71 -12.44
CA ASN A 206 -7.35 7.68 -11.85
C ASN A 206 -8.81 7.22 -11.90
N THR A 207 -9.14 6.19 -12.68
CA THR A 207 -10.45 5.56 -12.62
C THR A 207 -10.64 4.81 -11.30
N MET A 208 -11.90 4.64 -10.83
CA MET A 208 -12.22 3.84 -9.65
C MET A 208 -12.06 2.33 -9.95
N GLY A 209 -10.87 1.96 -10.45
CA GLY A 209 -10.41 0.59 -10.63
C GLY A 209 -9.77 0.05 -9.36
N THR A 210 -9.07 -1.09 -9.48
CA THR A 210 -8.50 -1.78 -8.32
C THR A 210 -7.41 -0.96 -7.62
N ALA A 211 -6.60 -0.18 -8.34
CA ALA A 211 -5.58 0.68 -7.75
C ALA A 211 -6.19 1.70 -6.79
N SER A 212 -7.12 2.55 -7.27
CA SER A 212 -7.80 3.55 -6.44
C SER A 212 -8.58 2.91 -5.29
N THR A 213 -9.28 1.79 -5.56
CA THR A 213 -10.03 1.06 -4.54
C THR A 213 -9.11 0.53 -3.44
N MET A 214 -7.99 -0.12 -3.77
CA MET A 214 -7.11 -0.71 -2.75
C MET A 214 -6.35 0.34 -1.94
N ASN A 215 -6.02 1.50 -2.52
CA ASN A 215 -5.45 2.61 -1.76
C ASN A 215 -6.48 3.23 -0.79
N ALA A 216 -7.75 3.39 -1.21
CA ALA A 216 -8.84 3.81 -0.33
C ALA A 216 -9.08 2.76 0.79
N VAL A 217 -9.04 1.49 0.47
CA VAL A 217 -9.14 0.39 1.45
C VAL A 217 -8.02 0.48 2.50
N ALA A 218 -6.78 0.71 2.10
CA ALA A 218 -5.67 0.85 3.05
C ALA A 218 -5.90 2.00 4.05
N GLU A 219 -6.48 3.10 3.58
CA GLU A 219 -6.85 4.24 4.43
C GLU A 219 -7.98 3.89 5.40
N VAL A 220 -9.07 3.28 4.92
CA VAL A 220 -10.21 2.89 5.75
C VAL A 220 -9.85 1.80 6.75
N LEU A 221 -8.93 0.91 6.42
CA LEU A 221 -8.37 -0.08 7.34
C LEU A 221 -7.53 0.54 8.47
N GLY A 222 -7.22 1.85 8.41
CA GLY A 222 -6.41 2.53 9.41
C GLY A 222 -4.90 2.39 9.20
N LEU A 223 -4.46 1.92 8.03
CA LEU A 223 -3.04 1.74 7.72
C LEU A 223 -2.41 2.93 6.99
N SER A 224 -3.16 3.98 6.69
CA SER A 224 -2.70 5.18 5.98
C SER A 224 -3.19 6.44 6.67
N LEU A 225 -2.50 7.55 6.49
CA LEU A 225 -2.98 8.84 6.98
C LEU A 225 -4.24 9.26 6.23
N PRO A 226 -5.20 9.92 6.91
CA PRO A 226 -6.43 10.41 6.27
C PRO A 226 -6.15 11.32 5.07
N GLY A 227 -6.86 11.06 3.96
CA GLY A 227 -6.72 11.77 2.69
C GLY A 227 -5.60 11.28 1.80
N CYS A 228 -4.74 10.38 2.28
CA CYS A 228 -3.59 9.89 1.51
C CYS A 228 -4.00 9.24 0.18
N ALA A 229 -5.07 8.46 0.15
CA ALA A 229 -5.53 7.78 -1.07
C ALA A 229 -6.03 8.75 -2.15
N ALA A 230 -6.62 9.88 -1.75
CA ALA A 230 -7.32 10.80 -2.65
C ALA A 230 -6.44 11.93 -3.24
N ILE A 231 -5.30 12.26 -2.61
CA ILE A 231 -4.41 13.32 -3.11
C ILE A 231 -3.79 12.90 -4.44
N PRO A 232 -3.96 13.65 -5.54
CA PRO A 232 -3.31 13.35 -6.80
C PRO A 232 -1.78 13.37 -6.69
N ALA A 233 -1.13 12.48 -7.46
CA ALA A 233 0.31 12.29 -7.41
C ALA A 233 1.13 13.59 -7.65
N PRO A 234 0.78 14.47 -8.61
CA PRO A 234 1.58 15.68 -8.88
C PRO A 234 1.30 16.86 -7.93
N TYR A 235 0.37 16.73 -6.98
CA TYR A 235 0.03 17.83 -6.08
C TYR A 235 1.08 17.99 -4.97
N ARG A 236 1.33 19.24 -4.55
CA ARG A 236 2.26 19.55 -3.45
C ARG A 236 1.90 18.84 -2.14
N GLU A 237 0.60 18.62 -1.91
CA GLU A 237 0.06 17.92 -0.74
C GLU A 237 0.54 16.46 -0.69
N ARG A 238 0.89 15.86 -1.83
CA ARG A 238 1.53 14.54 -1.91
C ARG A 238 2.89 14.54 -1.19
N GLY A 239 3.70 15.58 -1.36
CA GLY A 239 4.96 15.75 -0.65
C GLY A 239 4.75 15.97 0.84
N GLN A 240 3.73 16.74 1.23
CA GLN A 240 3.40 17.01 2.63
C GLN A 240 2.97 15.73 3.37
N ILE A 241 2.02 14.97 2.81
CA ILE A 241 1.56 13.72 3.44
C ILE A 241 2.66 12.65 3.47
N SER A 242 3.59 12.66 2.51
CA SER A 242 4.76 11.78 2.52
C SER A 242 5.69 12.09 3.70
N TYR A 243 5.93 13.36 3.98
CA TYR A 243 6.68 13.80 5.15
C TYR A 243 5.99 13.40 6.46
N GLU A 244 4.68 13.67 6.59
CA GLU A 244 3.91 13.29 7.78
C GLU A 244 3.82 11.77 7.96
N THR A 245 3.76 11.00 6.87
CA THR A 245 3.86 9.52 6.91
C THR A 245 5.19 9.10 7.52
N GLY A 246 6.28 9.76 7.13
CA GLY A 246 7.61 9.52 7.68
C GLY A 246 7.70 9.85 9.18
N ARG A 247 7.05 10.90 9.63
CA ARG A 247 6.97 11.21 11.07
C ARG A 247 6.13 10.18 11.82
N ARG A 248 4.94 9.88 11.31
CA ARG A 248 3.99 8.99 11.98
C ARG A 248 4.51 7.57 12.16
N ILE A 249 5.27 7.03 11.22
CA ILE A 249 5.81 5.67 11.36
C ILE A 249 6.80 5.54 12.53
N VAL A 250 7.53 6.59 12.86
CA VAL A 250 8.42 6.60 14.02
C VAL A 250 7.61 6.54 15.31
N GLU A 251 6.51 7.30 15.41
CA GLU A 251 5.58 7.23 16.53
C GLU A 251 4.97 5.83 16.67
N LEU A 252 4.50 5.24 15.56
CA LEU A 252 3.97 3.87 15.52
C LEU A 252 4.98 2.83 16.02
N ALA A 253 6.29 3.04 15.74
CA ALA A 253 7.35 2.17 16.26
C ALA A 253 7.44 2.23 17.78
N TYR A 254 7.33 3.42 18.37
CA TYR A 254 7.32 3.60 19.84
C TYR A 254 6.03 3.08 20.48
N GLU A 255 4.87 3.30 19.85
CA GLU A 255 3.56 2.81 20.29
C GLU A 255 3.41 1.29 20.17
N ASP A 256 4.28 0.64 19.42
CA ASP A 256 4.10 -0.77 19.02
C ASP A 256 2.75 -1.02 18.36
N LEU A 257 2.30 -0.09 17.53
CA LEU A 257 1.03 -0.23 16.83
C LEU A 257 1.21 -1.07 15.56
N ARG A 258 0.90 -2.34 15.68
CA ARG A 258 1.10 -3.36 14.64
C ARG A 258 -0.17 -3.61 13.84
N PRO A 259 -0.08 -4.21 12.63
CA PRO A 259 -1.23 -4.62 11.85
C PRO A 259 -2.25 -5.45 12.65
N SER A 260 -1.82 -6.39 13.49
CA SER A 260 -2.71 -7.22 14.33
C SER A 260 -3.58 -6.42 15.31
N LYS A 261 -3.17 -5.20 15.67
CA LYS A 261 -3.95 -4.30 16.55
C LYS A 261 -4.91 -3.39 15.78
N VAL A 262 -4.66 -3.15 14.50
CA VAL A 262 -5.41 -2.22 13.65
C VAL A 262 -6.40 -2.95 12.76
N LEU A 263 -5.97 -4.08 12.19
CA LEU A 263 -6.74 -4.86 11.24
C LEU A 263 -7.70 -5.81 11.98
N THR A 264 -8.78 -5.26 12.49
CA THR A 264 -9.83 -6.02 13.17
C THR A 264 -10.94 -6.41 12.19
N ARG A 265 -11.86 -7.25 12.63
CA ARG A 265 -13.07 -7.60 11.87
C ARG A 265 -13.85 -6.34 11.47
N GLU A 266 -13.99 -5.39 12.39
CA GLU A 266 -14.72 -4.14 12.19
C GLU A 266 -14.04 -3.27 11.12
N SER A 267 -12.70 -3.18 11.12
CA SER A 267 -11.96 -2.44 10.08
C SER A 267 -12.18 -3.04 8.68
N PHE A 268 -12.24 -4.36 8.56
CA PHE A 268 -12.58 -5.00 7.29
C PHE A 268 -14.04 -4.79 6.87
N LEU A 269 -15.00 -4.82 7.80
CA LEU A 269 -16.40 -4.48 7.50
C LEU A 269 -16.53 -3.03 7.03
N ASN A 270 -15.83 -2.10 7.66
CA ASN A 270 -15.75 -0.71 7.22
C ASN A 270 -15.17 -0.59 5.80
N ALA A 271 -14.11 -1.36 5.50
CA ALA A 271 -13.52 -1.39 4.16
C ALA A 271 -14.50 -1.92 3.10
N ILE A 272 -15.26 -2.98 3.40
CA ILE A 272 -16.30 -3.51 2.50
C ILE A 272 -17.40 -2.45 2.26
N THR A 273 -17.84 -1.78 3.31
CA THR A 273 -18.83 -0.70 3.22
C THR A 273 -18.31 0.46 2.37
N ALA A 274 -17.06 0.87 2.58
CA ALA A 274 -16.42 1.92 1.79
C ALA A 274 -16.31 1.54 0.31
N ILE A 275 -15.91 0.30 -0.01
CA ILE A 275 -15.86 -0.19 -1.40
C ILE A 275 -17.24 -0.07 -2.08
N ALA A 276 -18.29 -0.46 -1.39
CA ALA A 276 -19.66 -0.34 -1.90
C ALA A 276 -20.06 1.14 -2.11
N ALA A 277 -19.71 2.00 -1.16
CA ALA A 277 -20.07 3.43 -1.18
C ALA A 277 -19.37 4.19 -2.32
N ILE A 278 -18.09 3.89 -2.60
CA ILE A 278 -17.33 4.55 -3.67
C ILE A 278 -17.52 3.91 -5.05
N GLY A 279 -18.32 2.85 -5.17
CA GLY A 279 -18.43 2.08 -6.41
C GLY A 279 -17.11 1.39 -6.79
N GLY A 280 -16.39 0.87 -5.80
CA GLY A 280 -15.05 0.30 -5.95
C GLY A 280 -15.02 -0.98 -6.79
N SER A 281 -13.82 -1.38 -7.17
CA SER A 281 -13.56 -2.55 -8.00
C SER A 281 -13.93 -3.87 -7.31
N THR A 282 -14.59 -4.76 -8.03
CA THR A 282 -14.89 -6.14 -7.56
C THR A 282 -13.61 -6.97 -7.29
N ASN A 283 -12.47 -6.60 -7.90
CA ASN A 283 -11.18 -7.23 -7.63
C ASN A 283 -10.65 -6.97 -6.21
N ALA A 284 -11.21 -6.01 -5.48
CA ALA A 284 -10.85 -5.78 -4.07
C ALA A 284 -11.23 -6.98 -3.18
N GLN A 285 -12.30 -7.69 -3.51
CA GLN A 285 -12.79 -8.82 -2.72
C GLN A 285 -11.74 -9.92 -2.49
N PRO A 286 -11.11 -10.52 -3.50
CA PRO A 286 -10.08 -11.53 -3.28
C PRO A 286 -8.84 -10.97 -2.56
N HIS A 287 -8.58 -9.67 -2.65
CA HIS A 287 -7.50 -9.03 -1.91
C HIS A 287 -7.82 -8.86 -0.43
N LEU A 288 -9.04 -8.44 -0.08
CA LEU A 288 -9.48 -8.37 1.32
C LEU A 288 -9.41 -9.73 2.00
N VAL A 289 -9.93 -10.77 1.33
CA VAL A 289 -9.86 -12.15 1.84
C VAL A 289 -8.41 -12.60 2.03
N ALA A 290 -7.53 -12.29 1.07
CA ALA A 290 -6.12 -12.63 1.17
C ALA A 290 -5.44 -11.91 2.34
N MET A 291 -5.66 -10.61 2.50
CA MET A 291 -5.09 -9.84 3.62
C MET A 291 -5.56 -10.36 4.98
N ALA A 292 -6.85 -10.63 5.13
CA ALA A 292 -7.43 -11.16 6.37
C ALA A 292 -6.86 -12.53 6.77
N ARG A 293 -6.49 -13.36 5.82
CA ARG A 293 -5.89 -14.69 6.09
C ARG A 293 -4.51 -14.63 6.74
N HIS A 294 -3.84 -13.50 6.69
CA HIS A 294 -2.54 -13.29 7.36
C HIS A 294 -2.68 -12.80 8.81
N LEU A 295 -3.93 -12.56 9.25
CA LEU A 295 -4.27 -12.23 10.62
C LEU A 295 -4.86 -13.48 11.27
N ALA A 296 -4.22 -14.02 12.30
CA ALA A 296 -4.45 -15.36 12.83
C ALA A 296 -5.89 -15.69 13.27
N HIS A 297 -6.80 -14.71 13.36
CA HIS A 297 -8.13 -14.90 13.95
C HIS A 297 -9.33 -14.55 13.05
N GLU A 298 -9.16 -13.93 11.86
CA GLU A 298 -10.27 -13.27 11.18
C GLU A 298 -10.66 -13.85 9.80
N ALA A 299 -9.86 -14.75 9.24
CA ALA A 299 -10.08 -15.25 7.87
C ALA A 299 -11.40 -16.01 7.67
N TYR A 300 -11.88 -16.69 8.70
CA TYR A 300 -13.12 -17.48 8.60
C TYR A 300 -14.38 -16.60 8.59
N LEU A 301 -14.35 -15.50 9.32
CA LEU A 301 -15.50 -14.59 9.47
C LEU A 301 -15.74 -13.75 8.21
N LEU A 302 -14.66 -13.37 7.50
CA LEU A 302 -14.78 -12.62 6.24
C LEU A 302 -15.30 -13.47 5.07
N GLN A 303 -15.01 -14.77 5.05
CA GLN A 303 -15.57 -15.67 4.04
C GLN A 303 -17.09 -15.77 4.14
N SER A 304 -17.67 -15.63 5.33
CA SER A 304 -19.12 -15.64 5.54
C SER A 304 -19.76 -14.28 5.25
N ALA A 305 -19.07 -13.16 5.47
CA ALA A 305 -19.56 -11.81 5.18
C ALA A 305 -19.49 -11.42 3.69
N VAL A 306 -18.60 -12.06 2.93
CA VAL A 306 -18.40 -11.83 1.48
C VAL A 306 -19.05 -12.98 0.66
N ARG A 307 -20.07 -13.64 1.19
CA ARG A 307 -20.87 -14.56 0.36
C ARG A 307 -21.67 -13.73 -0.64
N PHE A 308 -21.41 -13.95 -1.92
CA PHE A 308 -22.42 -13.70 -2.94
C PHE A 308 -23.65 -14.51 -2.52
N ASP A 309 -24.79 -13.86 -2.40
CA ASP A 309 -26.03 -14.55 -2.19
C ASP A 309 -26.35 -15.38 -3.45
N ASP A 310 -26.01 -16.68 -3.41
CA ASP A 310 -26.32 -17.62 -4.49
C ASP A 310 -27.83 -17.79 -4.70
N GLY A 311 -28.66 -17.30 -3.75
CA GLY A 311 -30.12 -17.26 -3.91
C GLY A 311 -30.59 -16.28 -5.01
N ASP A 312 -29.76 -15.32 -5.39
CA ASP A 312 -30.11 -14.37 -6.46
C ASP A 312 -29.73 -14.87 -7.87
N ARG A 313 -28.96 -15.98 -7.99
CA ARG A 313 -28.71 -16.64 -9.30
C ARG A 313 -30.01 -17.10 -9.95
N ALA A 314 -30.90 -17.70 -9.20
CA ALA A 314 -32.20 -18.17 -9.72
C ALA A 314 -33.14 -17.02 -10.10
N ARG A 315 -32.94 -15.80 -9.58
CA ARG A 315 -33.67 -14.59 -9.96
C ARG A 315 -33.07 -13.87 -11.16
N LYS A 316 -31.73 -13.91 -11.32
CA LYS A 316 -31.00 -13.25 -12.41
C LYS A 316 -31.09 -13.98 -13.74
N GLU A 317 -31.32 -15.28 -13.75
CA GLU A 317 -31.63 -16.03 -14.98
C GLU A 317 -32.97 -15.62 -15.59
N ARG A 318 -33.83 -14.96 -14.83
CA ARG A 318 -35.12 -14.42 -15.31
C ARG A 318 -35.10 -12.97 -15.79
N ASN A 319 -34.05 -12.19 -15.46
CA ASN A 319 -33.91 -10.78 -15.90
C ASN A 319 -32.53 -10.58 -16.52
N ARG A 320 -32.49 -10.42 -17.84
CA ARG A 320 -31.26 -10.27 -18.66
C ARG A 320 -30.58 -8.90 -18.59
N ASP A 321 -30.69 -8.17 -17.49
CA ASP A 321 -29.99 -6.89 -17.32
C ASP A 321 -28.96 -7.00 -16.19
N GLY A 322 -27.73 -6.77 -16.57
CA GLY A 322 -26.43 -6.70 -15.90
C GLY A 322 -26.25 -6.93 -14.38
N PRO A 323 -25.04 -7.28 -13.93
CA PRO A 323 -24.80 -7.65 -12.54
C PRO A 323 -24.82 -6.42 -11.61
N SER A 324 -25.76 -6.37 -10.69
CA SER A 324 -25.72 -5.48 -9.53
C SER A 324 -25.15 -6.22 -8.32
N LEU A 325 -24.16 -5.61 -7.68
CA LEU A 325 -23.54 -6.09 -6.45
C LEU A 325 -24.48 -5.79 -5.27
N HIS A 326 -25.08 -6.79 -4.66
CA HIS A 326 -25.77 -6.63 -3.40
C HIS A 326 -24.84 -6.98 -2.24
N VAL A 327 -24.44 -5.97 -1.47
CA VAL A 327 -23.76 -6.16 -0.18
C VAL A 327 -24.86 -6.33 0.87
N ALA A 328 -24.93 -7.52 1.47
CA ALA A 328 -25.80 -7.72 2.64
C ALA A 328 -25.19 -7.00 3.84
N VAL A 329 -25.77 -5.87 4.22
CA VAL A 329 -25.48 -5.23 5.51
C VAL A 329 -26.16 -6.05 6.59
N ALA A 330 -25.37 -6.74 7.42
CA ALA A 330 -25.90 -7.41 8.60
C ALA A 330 -26.48 -6.34 9.54
N ARG A 331 -27.79 -6.37 9.75
CA ARG A 331 -28.42 -5.62 10.82
C ARG A 331 -28.12 -6.37 12.13
N GLY A 332 -27.37 -5.70 13.03
CA GLY A 332 -27.20 -6.10 14.42
C GLY A 332 -28.40 -5.70 15.26
#